data_dafd7f6e7ba1b9d8dc1ed1b6605277c6
#
_entry.id   dafd7f6e7ba1b9d8dc1ed1b6605277c6
#
_cell.length_a   1.000
_cell.length_b   1.000
_cell.length_c   1.000
_cell.angle_alpha   90.00
_cell.angle_beta   90.00
_cell.angle_gamma   90.00
#
_symmetry.space_group_name_H-M   'P 1'
#
loop_
_entity.id
_entity.type
_entity.pdbx_description
1 polymer ?
#
loop_
_entity_poly.entity_id
_entity_poly.type
_entity_poly.pdbx_seq_one_letter_code
_entity_poly.pdbx_strand_id
1 'polypeptide(L)'
;MTCIHFVPHTHASGDELSMNGASASVAGSRGRFAVTTGTRVQIYSMRTSRVVKTITRFKDVARSAHFRSDARLLVAGENTGNVQVFDTNSRTILRSFQGHQMPVHVSKFSPDVTQVLTASDDRTVRMWDMPEQKETCRFDAHSDYVRAGVVSPENPSVIMSGSYDGTVRLWDMRMSEQNGQAMRMDHGAPVEDVLVYPTGGSGIAVSAGGPFLRVWDLLSGGRCMHTISNHQKTITKLALSVDSGAGFTADGSSGGMRLLSGGLDHLVKVYDPAQDYRVTHTMR
;
A
#
# COMPACT_ATOMS: atom_id res chain seq x y z
N MET A 1 12.51 13.27 0.22
CA MET A 1 12.05 11.95 -0.27
C MET A 1 10.90 11.52 0.61
N THR A 2 9.71 11.36 0.07
CA THR A 2 8.50 11.13 0.87
C THR A 2 7.90 9.74 0.69
N CYS A 3 8.10 9.12 -0.48
CA CYS A 3 7.58 7.78 -0.76
C CYS A 3 8.43 7.07 -1.81
N ILE A 4 8.61 5.76 -1.68
CA ILE A 4 9.16 4.86 -2.71
C ILE A 4 8.15 3.76 -2.94
N HIS A 5 7.81 3.50 -4.18
CA HIS A 5 6.92 2.42 -4.57
C HIS A 5 7.50 1.62 -5.73
N PHE A 6 7.54 0.31 -5.57
CA PHE A 6 7.95 -0.63 -6.60
C PHE A 6 6.77 -1.09 -7.45
N VAL A 7 7.02 -1.35 -8.72
CA VAL A 7 6.03 -2.05 -9.56
C VAL A 7 5.84 -3.45 -9.01
N PRO A 8 4.62 -3.85 -8.70
CA PRO A 8 4.36 -5.21 -8.23
C PRO A 8 4.76 -6.22 -9.32
N HIS A 9 5.42 -7.30 -8.91
CA HIS A 9 5.67 -8.45 -9.78
C HIS A 9 4.35 -9.21 -9.92
N THR A 10 3.65 -9.05 -11.03
CA THR A 10 2.57 -9.97 -11.37
C THR A 10 3.19 -11.28 -11.82
N HIS A 11 2.92 -12.37 -11.11
CA HIS A 11 3.16 -13.70 -11.62
C HIS A 11 2.29 -13.89 -12.86
N ALA A 12 2.91 -13.94 -14.01
CA ALA A 12 2.29 -14.57 -15.16
C ALA A 12 2.18 -16.06 -14.80
N SER A 13 0.97 -16.51 -14.46
CA SER A 13 0.64 -17.93 -14.48
C SER A 13 1.10 -18.46 -15.84
N GLY A 14 1.96 -19.49 -15.79
CA GLY A 14 2.51 -20.07 -16.99
C GLY A 14 1.41 -20.63 -17.87
N ASP A 15 1.25 -20.01 -19.00
CA ASP A 15 0.79 -20.62 -20.25
C ASP A 15 1.62 -20.02 -21.36
N GLU A 16 2.83 -20.52 -21.49
CA GLU A 16 3.54 -20.50 -22.75
C GLU A 16 2.95 -21.61 -23.63
N LEU A 17 2.15 -21.22 -24.59
CA LEU A 17 2.08 -21.98 -25.85
C LEU A 17 1.81 -21.06 -27.04
N SER A 18 2.87 -20.96 -27.83
CA SER A 18 2.84 -20.97 -29.28
C SER A 18 2.55 -19.70 -30.06
N MET A 19 3.64 -19.26 -30.68
CA MET A 19 3.75 -18.89 -32.11
C MET A 19 2.98 -17.68 -32.62
N ASN A 20 3.79 -16.75 -33.01
CA ASN A 20 3.79 -15.83 -34.14
C ASN A 20 3.69 -14.34 -33.80
N GLY A 21 4.84 -13.72 -33.86
CA GLY A 21 5.02 -12.40 -34.46
C GLY A 21 4.31 -11.22 -33.83
N ALA A 22 4.68 -10.83 -32.60
CA ALA A 22 4.59 -9.44 -32.08
C ALA A 22 5.09 -9.36 -30.62
N SER A 23 6.27 -9.82 -30.33
CA SER A 23 6.88 -9.74 -28.99
C SER A 23 7.76 -8.52 -28.85
N ALA A 24 7.20 -7.33 -28.67
CA ALA A 24 8.02 -6.15 -28.44
C ALA A 24 7.37 -5.11 -27.51
N SER A 25 6.70 -5.46 -26.43
CA SER A 25 6.25 -4.41 -25.49
C SER A 25 6.06 -4.80 -24.03
N VAL A 26 6.09 -6.06 -23.65
CA VAL A 26 5.83 -6.47 -22.25
C VAL A 26 7.11 -6.57 -21.42
N ALA A 27 8.27 -6.73 -22.03
CA ALA A 27 9.55 -6.85 -21.33
C ALA A 27 10.09 -5.53 -20.71
N GLY A 28 9.49 -4.38 -21.02
CA GLY A 28 9.98 -3.06 -20.60
C GLY A 28 9.45 -2.54 -19.27
N SER A 29 8.40 -3.13 -18.68
CA SER A 29 7.77 -2.61 -17.46
C SER A 29 8.24 -3.26 -16.16
N ARG A 30 8.89 -4.42 -16.24
CA ARG A 30 9.41 -5.13 -15.07
C ARG A 30 10.67 -4.45 -14.53
N GLY A 31 10.68 -4.16 -13.23
CA GLY A 31 11.84 -3.60 -12.54
C GLY A 31 11.93 -2.07 -12.58
N ARG A 32 10.83 -1.37 -12.29
CA ARG A 32 10.80 0.07 -12.05
C ARG A 32 10.32 0.37 -10.63
N PHE A 33 10.76 1.50 -10.09
CA PHE A 33 10.22 2.04 -8.85
C PHE A 33 10.04 3.56 -8.97
N ALA A 34 9.07 4.09 -8.25
CA ALA A 34 8.79 5.52 -8.19
C ALA A 34 9.25 6.11 -6.87
N VAL A 35 9.81 7.29 -6.92
CA VAL A 35 10.24 8.07 -5.76
C VAL A 35 9.62 9.45 -5.84
N THR A 36 8.93 9.88 -4.79
CA THR A 36 8.42 11.24 -4.66
C THR A 36 9.49 12.15 -4.05
N THR A 37 9.76 13.28 -4.68
CA THR A 37 10.78 14.25 -4.25
C THR A 37 10.29 15.68 -4.49
N GLY A 38 9.94 16.41 -3.42
CA GLY A 38 9.35 17.73 -3.57
C GLY A 38 8.14 17.69 -4.51
N THR A 39 8.10 18.54 -5.53
CA THR A 39 7.02 18.63 -6.52
C THR A 39 7.18 17.68 -7.71
N ARG A 40 7.87 16.55 -7.52
CA ARG A 40 8.19 15.62 -8.60
C ARG A 40 7.99 14.17 -8.18
N VAL A 41 7.61 13.34 -9.14
CA VAL A 41 7.70 11.89 -9.05
C VAL A 41 8.71 11.41 -10.08
N GLN A 42 9.76 10.74 -9.62
CA GLN A 42 10.82 10.19 -10.45
C GLN A 42 10.66 8.68 -10.56
N ILE A 43 10.65 8.18 -11.78
CA ILE A 43 10.57 6.74 -12.08
C ILE A 43 11.97 6.26 -12.42
N TYR A 44 12.45 5.30 -11.65
CA TYR A 44 13.77 4.69 -11.79
C TYR A 44 13.67 3.31 -12.42
N SER A 45 14.71 2.89 -13.12
CA SER A 45 14.92 1.50 -13.52
C SER A 45 15.70 0.77 -12.43
N MET A 46 15.20 -0.37 -11.97
CA MET A 46 15.90 -1.21 -10.99
C MET A 46 17.23 -1.74 -11.54
N ARG A 47 17.30 -1.99 -12.85
CA ARG A 47 18.51 -2.54 -13.48
C ARG A 47 19.66 -1.54 -13.55
N THR A 48 19.36 -0.27 -13.81
CA THR A 48 20.40 0.75 -14.03
C THR A 48 20.50 1.75 -12.88
N SER A 49 19.56 1.70 -11.91
CA SER A 49 19.40 2.69 -10.83
C SER A 49 19.36 4.14 -11.31
N ARG A 50 18.99 4.35 -12.59
CA ARG A 50 18.89 5.68 -13.20
C ARG A 50 17.45 6.10 -13.37
N VAL A 51 17.21 7.42 -13.32
CA VAL A 51 15.91 8.01 -13.63
C VAL A 51 15.58 7.75 -15.10
N VAL A 52 14.47 7.08 -15.34
CA VAL A 52 13.93 6.83 -16.67
C VAL A 52 12.98 7.93 -17.08
N LYS A 53 12.14 8.39 -16.13
CA LYS A 53 11.14 9.43 -16.36
C LYS A 53 10.94 10.29 -15.12
N THR A 54 10.57 11.55 -15.33
CA THR A 54 10.19 12.49 -14.27
C THR A 54 8.84 13.10 -14.61
N ILE A 55 7.92 13.10 -13.64
CA ILE A 55 6.61 13.76 -13.69
C ILE A 55 6.69 14.98 -12.79
N THR A 56 6.42 16.19 -13.36
CA THR A 56 6.57 17.49 -12.68
C THR A 56 5.26 18.28 -12.67
N ARG A 57 4.12 17.61 -12.71
CA ARG A 57 2.78 18.24 -12.87
C ARG A 57 2.09 18.58 -11.54
N PHE A 58 2.84 18.55 -10.43
CA PHE A 58 2.32 18.81 -9.10
C PHE A 58 2.41 20.31 -8.77
N LYS A 59 1.37 20.83 -8.12
CA LYS A 59 1.33 22.22 -7.63
C LYS A 59 2.12 22.38 -6.33
N ASP A 60 2.17 21.31 -5.52
CA ASP A 60 2.88 21.27 -4.25
C ASP A 60 3.55 19.90 -4.09
N VAL A 61 4.09 19.63 -2.91
CA VAL A 61 4.85 18.40 -2.60
C VAL A 61 4.02 17.15 -2.88
N ALA A 62 4.52 16.26 -3.72
CA ALA A 62 3.97 14.92 -3.92
C ALA A 62 4.29 14.05 -2.69
N ARG A 63 3.26 13.57 -1.99
CA ARG A 63 3.38 12.78 -0.76
C ARG A 63 3.36 11.29 -0.99
N SER A 64 2.54 10.84 -1.93
CA SER A 64 2.37 9.44 -2.24
C SER A 64 2.44 9.18 -3.74
N ALA A 65 2.90 8.01 -4.11
CA ALA A 65 2.86 7.53 -5.49
C ALA A 65 2.73 6.01 -5.49
N HIS A 66 1.89 5.47 -6.37
CA HIS A 66 1.65 4.04 -6.49
C HIS A 66 1.42 3.65 -7.95
N PHE A 67 2.12 2.61 -8.41
CA PHE A 67 1.89 2.06 -9.73
C PHE A 67 0.64 1.17 -9.75
N ARG A 68 -0.07 1.19 -10.86
CA ARG A 68 -1.00 0.12 -11.20
C ARG A 68 -0.21 -1.17 -11.51
N SER A 69 -0.84 -2.32 -11.33
CA SER A 69 -0.20 -3.64 -11.51
C SER A 69 0.47 -3.82 -12.89
N ASP A 70 -0.07 -3.19 -13.94
CA ASP A 70 0.50 -3.21 -15.30
C ASP A 70 1.63 -2.21 -15.53
N ALA A 71 1.98 -1.39 -14.52
CA ALA A 71 2.96 -0.30 -14.58
C ALA A 71 2.69 0.79 -15.65
N ARG A 72 1.51 0.78 -16.28
CA ARG A 72 1.13 1.81 -17.27
C ARG A 72 0.61 3.08 -16.63
N LEU A 73 -0.04 2.95 -15.48
CA LEU A 73 -0.57 4.07 -14.73
C LEU A 73 0.16 4.24 -13.40
N LEU A 74 0.21 5.48 -12.95
CA LEU A 74 0.72 5.87 -11.65
C LEU A 74 -0.28 6.84 -11.02
N VAL A 75 -0.72 6.59 -9.81
CA VAL A 75 -1.49 7.53 -9.01
C VAL A 75 -0.58 8.22 -8.02
N ALA A 76 -0.78 9.51 -7.82
CA ALA A 76 -0.02 10.28 -6.84
C ALA A 76 -0.91 11.32 -6.15
N GLY A 77 -0.70 11.48 -4.84
CA GLY A 77 -1.34 12.48 -4.01
C GLY A 77 -0.37 13.59 -3.62
N GLU A 78 -0.86 14.82 -3.51
CA GLU A 78 -0.06 15.99 -3.16
C GLU A 78 -0.57 16.71 -1.89
N ASN A 79 0.21 17.66 -1.40
CA ASN A 79 -0.11 18.48 -0.23
C ASN A 79 -1.40 19.27 -0.34
N THR A 80 -1.79 19.66 -1.56
CA THR A 80 -3.00 20.45 -1.81
C THR A 80 -4.29 19.66 -1.65
N GLY A 81 -4.21 18.34 -1.41
CA GLY A 81 -5.36 17.45 -1.37
C GLY A 81 -5.74 16.87 -2.74
N ASN A 82 -5.09 17.31 -3.83
CA ASN A 82 -5.32 16.74 -5.15
C ASN A 82 -4.69 15.36 -5.29
N VAL A 83 -5.40 14.48 -5.99
CA VAL A 83 -4.89 13.17 -6.39
C VAL A 83 -4.99 13.06 -7.90
N GLN A 84 -3.91 12.67 -8.54
CA GLN A 84 -3.82 12.62 -9.99
C GLN A 84 -3.35 11.26 -10.46
N VAL A 85 -3.92 10.79 -11.56
CA VAL A 85 -3.50 9.56 -12.24
C VAL A 85 -2.81 9.94 -13.54
N PHE A 86 -1.61 9.43 -13.70
CA PHE A 86 -0.74 9.69 -14.83
C PHE A 86 -0.55 8.44 -15.69
N ASP A 87 -0.48 8.65 -16.99
CA ASP A 87 0.12 7.67 -17.88
C ASP A 87 1.66 7.75 -17.74
N THR A 88 2.28 6.64 -17.40
CA THR A 88 3.72 6.57 -17.19
C THR A 88 4.51 6.74 -18.48
N ASN A 89 3.91 6.51 -19.66
CA ASN A 89 4.57 6.63 -20.95
C ASN A 89 4.55 8.07 -21.45
N SER A 90 3.35 8.66 -21.56
CA SER A 90 3.15 10.03 -22.04
C SER A 90 3.39 11.09 -20.96
N ARG A 91 3.36 10.70 -19.69
CA ARG A 91 3.42 11.61 -18.51
C ARG A 91 2.26 12.61 -18.48
N THR A 92 1.15 12.29 -19.13
CA THR A 92 -0.06 13.09 -19.14
C THR A 92 -0.95 12.72 -17.95
N ILE A 93 -1.68 13.71 -17.43
CA ILE A 93 -2.72 13.49 -16.44
C ILE A 93 -3.93 12.89 -17.15
N LEU A 94 -4.34 11.70 -16.74
CA LEU A 94 -5.54 11.04 -17.28
C LEU A 94 -6.76 11.28 -16.42
N ARG A 95 -6.59 11.38 -15.09
CA ARG A 95 -7.67 11.60 -14.13
C ARG A 95 -7.19 12.50 -13.01
N SER A 96 -8.11 13.25 -12.42
CA SER A 96 -7.86 14.12 -11.28
C SER A 96 -9.03 14.02 -10.31
N PHE A 97 -8.74 13.70 -9.05
CA PHE A 97 -9.71 13.59 -7.97
C PHE A 97 -9.51 14.76 -7.01
N GLN A 98 -10.57 15.52 -6.79
CA GLN A 98 -10.59 16.68 -5.90
C GLN A 98 -11.62 16.46 -4.81
N GLY A 99 -11.24 16.69 -3.56
CA GLY A 99 -12.14 16.53 -2.42
C GLY A 99 -11.41 16.58 -1.08
N HIS A 100 -10.21 16.01 -0.98
CA HIS A 100 -9.38 16.20 0.20
C HIS A 100 -8.95 17.68 0.34
N GLN A 101 -8.91 18.16 1.57
CA GLN A 101 -8.55 19.54 1.90
C GLN A 101 -7.14 19.67 2.49
N MET A 102 -6.49 18.55 2.78
CA MET A 102 -5.18 18.47 3.41
C MET A 102 -4.29 17.44 2.67
N PRO A 103 -3.00 17.35 3.02
CA PRO A 103 -2.06 16.43 2.38
C PRO A 103 -2.56 15.00 2.26
N VAL A 104 -2.40 14.40 1.08
CA VAL A 104 -2.78 13.01 0.82
C VAL A 104 -1.55 12.11 0.94
N HIS A 105 -1.49 11.35 2.02
CA HIS A 105 -0.35 10.46 2.32
C HIS A 105 -0.48 9.06 1.72
N VAL A 106 -1.69 8.66 1.40
CA VAL A 106 -1.99 7.38 0.75
C VAL A 106 -2.72 7.64 -0.55
N SER A 107 -2.21 7.07 -1.64
CA SER A 107 -2.91 6.96 -2.91
C SER A 107 -2.54 5.60 -3.50
N LYS A 108 -3.50 4.66 -3.56
CA LYS A 108 -3.27 3.29 -4.02
C LYS A 108 -4.39 2.84 -4.96
N PHE A 109 -4.04 2.08 -5.99
CA PHE A 109 -5.06 1.40 -6.78
C PHE A 109 -5.65 0.23 -5.99
N SER A 110 -6.94 -0.02 -6.17
CA SER A 110 -7.56 -1.26 -5.73
C SER A 110 -7.00 -2.47 -6.49
N PRO A 111 -7.08 -3.67 -5.93
CA PRO A 111 -6.57 -4.89 -6.61
C PRO A 111 -7.23 -5.15 -7.97
N ASP A 112 -8.51 -4.83 -8.10
CA ASP A 112 -9.28 -4.93 -9.35
C ASP A 112 -9.03 -3.78 -10.34
N VAL A 113 -8.18 -2.80 -9.94
CA VAL A 113 -7.75 -1.62 -10.71
C VAL A 113 -8.89 -0.70 -11.19
N THR A 114 -10.09 -0.86 -10.66
CA THR A 114 -11.25 -0.04 -11.01
C THR A 114 -11.35 1.23 -10.17
N GLN A 115 -10.78 1.22 -8.97
CA GLN A 115 -10.88 2.28 -7.98
C GLN A 115 -9.51 2.73 -7.46
N VAL A 116 -9.51 3.90 -6.81
CA VAL A 116 -8.35 4.45 -6.10
C VAL A 116 -8.72 4.73 -4.66
N LEU A 117 -7.93 4.17 -3.73
CA LEU A 117 -7.98 4.48 -2.31
C LEU A 117 -7.11 5.70 -2.03
N THR A 118 -7.62 6.64 -1.24
CA THR A 118 -6.86 7.78 -0.73
C THR A 118 -7.07 7.96 0.77
N ALA A 119 -6.02 8.37 1.49
CA ALA A 119 -6.12 8.76 2.88
C ALA A 119 -5.31 10.05 3.12
N SER A 120 -5.83 10.92 3.97
CA SER A 120 -5.35 12.29 4.13
C SER A 120 -5.28 12.73 5.59
N ASP A 121 -4.50 13.79 5.81
CA ASP A 121 -4.48 14.54 7.08
C ASP A 121 -5.82 15.24 7.38
N ASP A 122 -6.78 15.29 6.42
CA ASP A 122 -8.16 15.74 6.67
C ASP A 122 -8.99 14.72 7.47
N ARG A 123 -8.39 13.65 7.97
CA ARG A 123 -8.95 12.58 8.79
C ARG A 123 -9.91 11.65 8.03
N THR A 124 -9.98 11.79 6.71
CA THR A 124 -10.86 10.99 5.88
C THR A 124 -10.09 9.96 5.05
N VAL A 125 -10.76 8.83 4.82
CA VAL A 125 -10.38 7.81 3.84
C VAL A 125 -11.44 7.85 2.75
N ARG A 126 -11.04 7.88 1.48
CA ARG A 126 -11.97 7.96 0.35
C ARG A 126 -11.63 6.94 -0.71
N MET A 127 -12.68 6.45 -1.36
CA MET A 127 -12.58 5.63 -2.56
C MET A 127 -13.13 6.41 -3.77
N TRP A 128 -12.44 6.29 -4.88
CA TRP A 128 -12.75 7.00 -6.11
C TRP A 128 -12.91 6.01 -7.25
N ASP A 129 -13.98 6.15 -7.99
CA ASP A 129 -14.19 5.43 -9.24
C ASP A 129 -13.29 6.02 -10.35
N MET A 130 -12.53 5.16 -11.04
CA MET A 130 -11.59 5.59 -12.08
C MET A 130 -12.30 6.06 -13.37
N PRO A 131 -13.31 5.34 -13.90
CA PRO A 131 -14.09 5.76 -15.05
C PRO A 131 -14.85 7.07 -14.82
N GLU A 132 -15.65 7.11 -13.75
CA GLU A 132 -16.56 8.25 -13.50
C GLU A 132 -15.88 9.44 -12.85
N GLN A 133 -14.69 9.27 -12.28
CA GLN A 133 -13.93 10.28 -11.53
C GLN A 133 -14.72 10.83 -10.32
N LYS A 134 -15.59 10.00 -9.73
CA LYS A 134 -16.41 10.36 -8.58
C LYS A 134 -15.97 9.65 -7.33
N GLU A 135 -16.25 10.28 -6.20
CA GLU A 135 -16.13 9.64 -4.89
C GLU A 135 -17.25 8.61 -4.75
N THR A 136 -16.88 7.35 -4.47
CA THR A 136 -17.82 6.25 -4.23
C THR A 136 -18.13 6.08 -2.77
N CYS A 137 -17.10 6.20 -1.91
CA CYS A 137 -17.23 6.09 -0.46
C CYS A 137 -16.32 7.09 0.24
N ARG A 138 -16.81 7.57 1.39
CA ARG A 138 -16.05 8.42 2.31
C ARG A 138 -16.21 7.90 3.73
N PHE A 139 -15.10 7.73 4.42
CA PHE A 139 -15.04 7.30 5.82
C PHE A 139 -14.36 8.40 6.63
N ASP A 140 -15.04 8.92 7.66
CA ASP A 140 -14.65 10.11 8.43
C ASP A 140 -14.66 9.90 9.97
N ALA A 141 -14.57 8.63 10.41
CA ALA A 141 -14.61 8.32 11.83
C ALA A 141 -13.27 8.46 12.57
N HIS A 142 -12.13 8.58 11.87
CA HIS A 142 -10.86 8.86 12.51
C HIS A 142 -10.85 10.26 13.14
N SER A 143 -10.25 10.38 14.34
CA SER A 143 -10.17 11.65 15.07
C SER A 143 -8.90 12.44 14.79
N ASP A 144 -7.92 11.83 14.12
CA ASP A 144 -6.63 12.45 13.75
C ASP A 144 -6.20 12.00 12.34
N TYR A 145 -5.04 12.49 11.88
CA TYR A 145 -4.46 12.25 10.56
C TYR A 145 -4.45 10.79 10.16
N VAL A 146 -4.87 10.49 8.93
CA VAL A 146 -4.81 9.13 8.39
C VAL A 146 -3.62 9.02 7.45
N ARG A 147 -2.60 8.28 7.88
CA ARG A 147 -1.34 8.15 7.15
C ARG A 147 -1.07 6.77 6.59
N ALA A 148 -1.92 5.82 6.92
CA ALA A 148 -1.84 4.46 6.43
C ALA A 148 -3.17 4.02 5.83
N GLY A 149 -3.10 3.23 4.76
CA GLY A 149 -4.29 2.67 4.12
C GLY A 149 -3.94 1.61 3.10
N VAL A 150 -4.77 0.58 3.04
CA VAL A 150 -4.65 -0.51 2.09
C VAL A 150 -6.03 -1.08 1.78
N VAL A 151 -6.25 -1.44 0.51
CA VAL A 151 -7.41 -2.26 0.11
C VAL A 151 -7.04 -3.72 0.30
N SER A 152 -7.95 -4.52 0.84
CA SER A 152 -7.71 -5.94 0.99
C SER A 152 -7.41 -6.59 -0.36
N PRO A 153 -6.34 -7.38 -0.49
CA PRO A 153 -6.00 -8.06 -1.73
C PRO A 153 -7.07 -9.05 -2.19
N GLU A 154 -7.79 -9.65 -1.25
CA GLU A 154 -8.79 -10.70 -1.50
C GLU A 154 -10.20 -10.14 -1.72
N ASN A 155 -10.53 -9.03 -1.06
CA ASN A 155 -11.85 -8.42 -1.14
C ASN A 155 -11.71 -6.91 -1.40
N PRO A 156 -11.91 -6.45 -2.64
CA PRO A 156 -11.80 -5.02 -2.98
C PRO A 156 -12.76 -4.10 -2.23
N SER A 157 -13.84 -4.66 -1.66
CA SER A 157 -14.80 -3.91 -0.84
C SER A 157 -14.32 -3.64 0.59
N VAL A 158 -13.23 -4.29 1.03
CA VAL A 158 -12.69 -4.15 2.38
C VAL A 158 -11.43 -3.31 2.36
N ILE A 159 -11.41 -2.29 3.20
CA ILE A 159 -10.32 -1.34 3.34
C ILE A 159 -9.83 -1.35 4.78
N MET A 160 -8.53 -1.23 4.98
CA MET A 160 -7.94 -1.00 6.28
C MET A 160 -7.21 0.34 6.30
N SER A 161 -7.41 1.13 7.34
CA SER A 161 -6.71 2.40 7.55
C SER A 161 -6.05 2.47 8.92
N GLY A 162 -4.97 3.23 8.99
CA GLY A 162 -4.27 3.53 10.23
C GLY A 162 -4.11 5.03 10.42
N SER A 163 -4.31 5.50 11.65
CA SER A 163 -4.33 6.92 11.97
C SER A 163 -3.42 7.26 13.16
N TYR A 164 -3.09 8.54 13.25
CA TYR A 164 -2.40 9.12 14.39
C TYR A 164 -3.27 9.15 15.65
N ASP A 165 -4.59 8.88 15.53
CA ASP A 165 -5.46 8.64 16.69
C ASP A 165 -5.13 7.32 17.42
N GLY A 166 -4.11 6.59 17.00
CA GLY A 166 -3.65 5.34 17.58
C GLY A 166 -4.52 4.14 17.22
N THR A 167 -5.46 4.29 16.30
CA THR A 167 -6.36 3.20 15.90
C THR A 167 -6.10 2.73 14.48
N VAL A 168 -6.38 1.44 14.27
CA VAL A 168 -6.53 0.82 12.97
C VAL A 168 -8.00 0.51 12.79
N ARG A 169 -8.55 0.84 11.62
CA ARG A 169 -9.97 0.58 11.32
C ARG A 169 -10.12 -0.23 10.05
N LEU A 170 -11.09 -1.12 10.08
CA LEU A 170 -11.53 -1.91 8.93
C LEU A 170 -12.87 -1.35 8.46
N TRP A 171 -12.99 -1.13 7.16
CA TRP A 171 -14.16 -0.58 6.49
C TRP A 171 -14.67 -1.58 5.46
N ASP A 172 -15.97 -1.74 5.39
CA ASP A 172 -16.63 -2.49 4.32
C ASP A 172 -17.54 -1.55 3.54
N MET A 173 -17.23 -1.33 2.26
CA MET A 173 -17.98 -0.43 1.39
C MET A 173 -19.43 -0.88 1.14
N ARG A 174 -19.76 -2.13 1.45
CA ARG A 174 -21.12 -2.69 1.31
C ARG A 174 -22.02 -2.36 2.49
N MET A 175 -21.43 -1.95 3.62
CA MET A 175 -22.17 -1.59 4.81
C MET A 175 -22.60 -0.13 4.77
N SER A 176 -23.91 0.13 4.84
CA SER A 176 -24.46 1.49 4.93
C SER A 176 -24.51 2.00 6.38
N GLU A 177 -24.49 1.11 7.35
CA GLU A 177 -24.52 1.45 8.78
C GLU A 177 -23.13 1.83 9.31
N GLN A 178 -23.08 2.70 10.32
CA GLN A 178 -21.85 3.12 10.99
C GLN A 178 -20.76 3.67 10.04
N ASN A 179 -21.15 4.33 8.96
CA ASN A 179 -20.23 4.83 7.93
C ASN A 179 -19.34 3.74 7.34
N GLY A 180 -19.81 2.49 7.25
CA GLY A 180 -19.06 1.35 6.72
C GLY A 180 -18.00 0.78 7.67
N GLN A 181 -17.89 1.26 8.92
CA GLN A 181 -16.91 0.75 9.88
C GLN A 181 -17.31 -0.66 10.34
N ALA A 182 -16.54 -1.66 9.88
CA ALA A 182 -16.72 -3.05 10.28
C ALA A 182 -15.99 -3.37 11.60
N MET A 183 -14.82 -2.73 11.84
CA MET A 183 -13.98 -3.06 12.99
C MET A 183 -13.09 -1.89 13.41
N ARG A 184 -12.79 -1.80 14.72
CA ARG A 184 -11.82 -0.87 15.28
C ARG A 184 -10.85 -1.64 16.16
N MET A 185 -9.56 -1.44 15.93
CA MET A 185 -8.46 -2.06 16.66
C MET A 185 -7.59 -0.94 17.26
N ASP A 186 -7.23 -1.08 18.53
CA ASP A 186 -6.38 -0.09 19.23
C ASP A 186 -4.90 -0.48 19.11
N HIS A 187 -4.14 0.32 18.38
CA HIS A 187 -2.69 0.15 18.26
C HIS A 187 -1.93 0.79 19.43
N GLY A 188 -2.53 1.76 20.13
CA GLY A 188 -1.93 2.42 21.29
C GLY A 188 -0.77 3.38 20.97
N ALA A 189 -0.47 3.62 19.69
CA ALA A 189 0.52 4.59 19.22
C ALA A 189 0.11 5.10 17.83
N PRO A 190 0.54 6.30 17.38
CA PRO A 190 0.28 6.80 16.04
C PRO A 190 0.69 5.78 14.98
N VAL A 191 -0.24 5.41 14.10
CA VAL A 191 -0.04 4.37 13.07
C VAL A 191 0.55 5.00 11.82
N GLU A 192 1.71 4.54 11.42
CA GLU A 192 2.46 5.03 10.24
C GLU A 192 2.23 4.18 8.99
N ASP A 193 1.98 2.88 9.15
CA ASP A 193 1.71 2.00 8.02
C ASP A 193 0.84 0.80 8.41
N VAL A 194 0.08 0.30 7.44
CA VAL A 194 -0.75 -0.90 7.58
C VAL A 194 -0.62 -1.79 6.35
N LEU A 195 -0.75 -3.09 6.57
CA LEU A 195 -0.60 -4.11 5.58
C LEU A 195 -1.56 -5.27 5.85
N VAL A 196 -2.18 -5.80 4.80
CA VAL A 196 -3.01 -7.01 4.85
C VAL A 196 -2.31 -8.11 4.07
N TYR A 197 -2.25 -9.30 4.64
CA TYR A 197 -1.61 -10.44 3.99
C TYR A 197 -2.48 -10.96 2.85
N PRO A 198 -1.89 -11.21 1.67
CA PRO A 198 -2.59 -11.80 0.52
C PRO A 198 -2.68 -13.32 0.66
N THR A 199 -3.27 -13.81 1.76
CA THR A 199 -3.25 -15.23 2.07
C THR A 199 -4.65 -15.77 2.09
N GLY A 200 -5.10 -16.39 1.00
CA GLY A 200 -6.32 -17.18 0.82
C GLY A 200 -7.21 -17.42 2.06
N GLY A 201 -7.78 -16.36 2.65
CA GLY A 201 -8.70 -16.46 3.78
C GLY A 201 -8.08 -16.40 5.18
N SER A 202 -6.78 -16.15 5.35
CA SER A 202 -6.18 -16.07 6.70
C SER A 202 -6.60 -14.84 7.52
N GLY A 203 -7.07 -13.78 6.86
CA GLY A 203 -7.52 -12.56 7.55
C GLY A 203 -6.46 -11.90 8.43
N ILE A 204 -5.18 -12.06 8.13
CA ILE A 204 -4.09 -11.48 8.93
C ILE A 204 -3.74 -10.09 8.43
N ALA A 205 -3.62 -9.16 9.35
CA ALA A 205 -3.16 -7.80 9.09
C ALA A 205 -2.03 -7.40 10.04
N VAL A 206 -1.21 -6.46 9.61
CA VAL A 206 -0.12 -5.89 10.42
C VAL A 206 -0.22 -4.38 10.42
N SER A 207 -0.04 -3.77 11.57
CA SER A 207 0.10 -2.33 11.73
C SER A 207 1.43 -1.97 12.36
N ALA A 208 2.00 -0.84 11.94
CA ALA A 208 3.22 -0.27 12.49
C ALA A 208 2.92 1.10 13.09
N GLY A 209 3.32 1.30 14.33
CA GLY A 209 3.16 2.57 15.02
C GLY A 209 4.07 2.65 16.25
N GLY A 210 4.72 3.81 16.47
CA GLY A 210 5.78 3.88 17.46
C GLY A 210 6.84 2.79 17.20
N PRO A 211 7.46 2.22 18.22
CA PRO A 211 8.45 1.14 18.05
C PRO A 211 7.83 -0.25 17.88
N PHE A 212 6.50 -0.34 17.77
CA PHE A 212 5.76 -1.59 17.80
C PHE A 212 5.21 -1.97 16.43
N LEU A 213 5.23 -3.28 16.15
CA LEU A 213 4.38 -3.94 15.16
C LEU A 213 3.30 -4.70 15.92
N ARG A 214 2.06 -4.62 15.44
CA ARG A 214 0.98 -5.46 15.92
C ARG A 214 0.41 -6.29 14.78
N VAL A 215 0.24 -7.56 15.06
CA VAL A 215 -0.36 -8.54 14.14
C VAL A 215 -1.78 -8.82 14.61
N TRP A 216 -2.73 -8.70 13.69
CA TRP A 216 -4.15 -8.77 13.96
C TRP A 216 -4.77 -9.96 13.23
N ASP A 217 -5.65 -10.67 13.92
CA ASP A 217 -6.56 -11.64 13.31
C ASP A 217 -7.91 -10.97 13.05
N LEU A 218 -8.19 -10.69 11.79
CA LEU A 218 -9.42 -10.03 11.35
C LEU A 218 -10.63 -10.97 11.44
N LEU A 219 -10.43 -12.30 11.33
CA LEU A 219 -11.50 -13.28 11.40
C LEU A 219 -12.01 -13.43 12.84
N SER A 220 -11.13 -13.24 13.82
CA SER A 220 -11.46 -13.28 15.25
C SER A 220 -11.85 -11.90 15.81
N GLY A 221 -12.43 -11.02 14.99
CA GLY A 221 -12.92 -9.72 15.43
C GLY A 221 -11.80 -8.68 15.69
N GLY A 222 -10.64 -8.77 15.04
CA GLY A 222 -9.53 -7.83 15.20
C GLY A 222 -8.71 -8.06 16.46
N ARG A 223 -8.61 -9.31 16.89
CA ARG A 223 -7.78 -9.69 18.05
C ARG A 223 -6.29 -9.49 17.71
N CYS A 224 -5.56 -8.82 18.62
CA CYS A 224 -4.10 -8.74 18.53
C CYS A 224 -3.48 -10.11 18.88
N MET A 225 -2.80 -10.71 17.90
CA MET A 225 -2.11 -11.99 18.07
C MET A 225 -0.70 -11.80 18.62
N HIS A 226 0.04 -10.85 18.03
CA HIS A 226 1.42 -10.58 18.40
C HIS A 226 1.66 -9.09 18.53
N THR A 227 2.48 -8.71 19.53
CA THR A 227 3.07 -7.37 19.66
C THR A 227 4.59 -7.53 19.63
N ILE A 228 5.22 -6.94 18.64
CA ILE A 228 6.65 -7.08 18.37
C ILE A 228 7.31 -5.72 18.61
N SER A 229 8.29 -5.66 19.52
CA SER A 229 8.97 -4.43 19.96
C SER A 229 10.46 -4.46 19.68
N ASN A 230 10.84 -4.83 18.46
CA ASN A 230 12.25 -5.01 18.10
C ASN A 230 12.94 -3.71 17.60
N HIS A 231 12.19 -2.65 17.30
CA HIS A 231 12.73 -1.33 16.96
C HIS A 231 12.88 -0.43 18.19
N GLN A 232 13.87 0.45 18.16
CA GLN A 232 14.10 1.43 19.23
C GLN A 232 13.37 2.76 19.01
N LYS A 233 12.98 3.04 17.75
CA LYS A 233 12.25 4.25 17.34
C LYS A 233 11.07 3.86 16.45
N THR A 234 10.29 4.86 16.07
CA THR A 234 9.09 4.70 15.24
C THR A 234 9.38 3.95 13.95
N ILE A 235 8.57 2.95 13.69
CA ILE A 235 8.55 2.19 12.44
C ILE A 235 7.71 2.98 11.44
N THR A 236 8.29 3.30 10.29
CA THR A 236 7.67 4.18 9.32
C THR A 236 7.06 3.45 8.12
N LYS A 237 7.57 2.25 7.79
CA LYS A 237 7.08 1.49 6.63
C LYS A 237 7.15 0.00 6.85
N LEU A 238 6.16 -0.66 6.25
CA LEU A 238 6.03 -2.11 6.15
C LEU A 238 6.10 -2.55 4.69
N ALA A 239 6.64 -3.73 4.47
CA ALA A 239 6.59 -4.40 3.17
C ALA A 239 6.46 -5.92 3.36
N LEU A 240 5.84 -6.59 2.39
CA LEU A 240 5.85 -8.04 2.29
C LEU A 240 6.73 -8.45 1.12
N SER A 241 7.55 -9.44 1.35
CA SER A 241 8.24 -10.20 0.31
C SER A 241 7.65 -11.59 0.25
N VAL A 242 7.32 -12.04 -0.94
CA VAL A 242 6.86 -13.40 -1.18
C VAL A 242 7.88 -14.05 -2.12
N ASP A 243 8.52 -15.12 -1.66
CA ASP A 243 9.47 -15.85 -2.49
C ASP A 243 8.72 -16.56 -3.62
N SER A 244 9.11 -16.28 -4.85
CA SER A 244 8.47 -16.78 -6.07
C SER A 244 8.59 -18.30 -6.29
N GLY A 245 9.29 -19.01 -5.42
CA GLY A 245 9.47 -20.46 -5.48
C GLY A 245 8.65 -21.28 -4.46
N ALA A 246 8.03 -20.60 -3.50
CA ALA A 246 7.21 -21.24 -2.48
C ALA A 246 5.73 -20.94 -2.76
N GLY A 247 5.07 -21.81 -3.50
CA GLY A 247 3.61 -21.86 -3.49
C GLY A 247 3.14 -22.10 -2.07
N PHE A 248 1.94 -21.62 -1.70
CA PHE A 248 1.29 -22.01 -0.46
C PHE A 248 1.30 -23.53 -0.37
N THR A 249 1.98 -24.05 0.64
CA THR A 249 1.87 -25.47 0.95
C THR A 249 0.47 -25.72 1.49
N ALA A 250 -0.12 -26.87 1.14
CA ALA A 250 -1.49 -27.24 1.51
C ALA A 250 -1.74 -27.31 3.03
N ASP A 251 -0.69 -27.20 3.83
CA ASP A 251 -0.70 -27.20 5.31
C ASP A 251 -0.78 -25.79 5.93
N GLY A 252 -0.94 -24.75 5.09
CA GLY A 252 -1.07 -23.36 5.58
C GLY A 252 0.24 -22.77 6.11
N SER A 253 1.37 -23.46 5.99
CA SER A 253 2.65 -22.89 6.34
C SER A 253 3.03 -21.79 5.35
N SER A 254 3.38 -20.60 5.84
CA SER A 254 3.77 -19.44 5.05
C SER A 254 5.17 -19.63 4.43
N GLY A 255 5.32 -20.69 3.64
CA GLY A 255 6.58 -20.99 2.96
C GLY A 255 6.99 -19.79 2.08
N GLY A 256 8.05 -19.11 2.48
CA GLY A 256 8.65 -18.05 1.71
C GLY A 256 8.09 -16.64 1.88
N MET A 257 7.11 -16.42 2.75
CA MET A 257 6.65 -15.05 3.04
C MET A 257 7.55 -14.42 4.12
N ARG A 258 7.98 -13.18 3.89
CA ARG A 258 8.76 -12.39 4.85
C ARG A 258 8.11 -11.02 5.05
N LEU A 259 7.98 -10.61 6.31
CA LEU A 259 7.59 -9.25 6.67
C LEU A 259 8.85 -8.41 6.85
N LEU A 260 8.86 -7.22 6.28
CA LEU A 260 9.93 -6.24 6.44
C LEU A 260 9.39 -5.01 7.15
N SER A 261 10.18 -4.45 8.05
CA SER A 261 9.90 -3.15 8.65
C SER A 261 11.11 -2.23 8.55
N GLY A 262 10.85 -0.94 8.29
CA GLY A 262 11.86 0.11 8.30
C GLY A 262 11.53 1.18 9.33
N GLY A 263 12.50 1.55 10.16
CA GLY A 263 12.30 2.47 11.27
C GLY A 263 13.24 3.68 11.27
N LEU A 264 12.91 4.69 12.10
CA LEU A 264 13.74 5.87 12.34
C LEU A 264 15.00 5.55 13.18
N ASP A 265 15.17 4.34 13.63
CA ASP A 265 16.42 3.82 14.23
C ASP A 265 17.47 3.44 13.18
N HIS A 266 17.20 3.74 11.89
CA HIS A 266 18.04 3.43 10.74
C HIS A 266 18.23 1.93 10.48
N LEU A 267 17.29 1.11 10.98
CA LEU A 267 17.31 -0.33 10.79
C LEU A 267 16.16 -0.78 9.89
N VAL A 268 16.46 -1.75 9.05
CA VAL A 268 15.46 -2.56 8.35
C VAL A 268 15.54 -3.95 8.93
N LYS A 269 14.41 -4.48 9.38
CA LYS A 269 14.31 -5.81 9.96
C LYS A 269 13.43 -6.71 9.11
N VAL A 270 13.84 -7.97 9.02
CA VAL A 270 13.12 -9.01 8.28
C VAL A 270 12.62 -10.03 9.30
N TYR A 271 11.34 -10.33 9.25
CA TYR A 271 10.66 -11.26 10.15
C TYR A 271 10.15 -12.47 9.38
N ASP A 272 10.17 -13.61 10.05
CA ASP A 272 9.57 -14.84 9.56
C ASP A 272 8.20 -15.08 10.23
N PRO A 273 7.09 -14.91 9.50
CA PRO A 273 5.76 -15.18 10.05
C PRO A 273 5.56 -16.65 10.49
N ALA A 274 6.22 -17.60 9.84
CA ALA A 274 6.12 -19.03 10.20
C ALA A 274 6.84 -19.36 11.52
N GLN A 275 7.73 -18.49 12.00
CA GLN A 275 8.48 -18.64 13.25
C GLN A 275 8.11 -17.53 14.26
N ASP A 276 6.81 -17.32 14.48
CA ASP A 276 6.29 -16.33 15.43
C ASP A 276 6.89 -14.93 15.23
N TYR A 277 7.07 -14.52 13.98
CA TYR A 277 7.67 -13.22 13.65
C TYR A 277 9.08 -13.00 14.22
N ARG A 278 9.85 -14.07 14.31
CA ARG A 278 11.25 -13.98 14.72
C ARG A 278 12.03 -13.15 13.69
N VAL A 279 12.91 -12.27 14.19
CA VAL A 279 13.82 -11.51 13.33
C VAL A 279 14.86 -12.45 12.72
N THR A 280 14.88 -12.55 11.40
CA THR A 280 15.86 -13.37 10.67
C THR A 280 17.06 -12.53 10.24
N HIS A 281 16.83 -11.28 9.83
CA HIS A 281 17.89 -10.39 9.40
C HIS A 281 17.66 -8.96 9.92
N THR A 282 18.75 -8.26 10.21
CA THR A 282 18.75 -6.83 10.52
C THR A 282 19.78 -6.17 9.62
N MET A 283 19.33 -5.17 8.86
CA MET A 283 20.15 -4.38 7.95
C MET A 283 20.22 -2.92 8.45
N ARG A 284 21.36 -2.28 8.25
CA ARG A 284 21.62 -0.90 8.68
C ARG A 284 21.86 0.05 7.50
#